data_035978d1ea10611bf81566ea1b7bcbfc
#
_entry.id   035978d1ea10611bf81566ea1b7bcbfc
#
_cell.length_a   1.000
_cell.length_b   1.000
_cell.length_c   1.000
_cell.angle_alpha   90.00
_cell.angle_beta   90.00
_cell.angle_gamma   90.00
#
_symmetry.space_group_name_H-M   'P 1'
#
loop_
_entity.id
_entity.type
_entity.pdbx_description
1 polymer ?
#
loop_
_entity_poly.entity_id
_entity_poly.type
_entity_poly.pdbx_seq_one_letter_code
_entity_poly.pdbx_strand_id
1 'polypeptide(L)'
;MAEQNEKDSVQTTSGSGEHREKDLSIMDYSKTYGGISKRFSNVANEKMETPKPVAIGRVLIGLMAMLLIWANFQPFVQDGTTESVNFLSGDGILVIFFALITSIIMVFKNARKWTLLTAILTLAVIMIDLVNTMVQIKNNANGDIVYSLGYGTVFLLIGAIVMVVGAAMILVTDLKNKKK
;
A
#
# COMPACT_ATOMS: atom_id res chain seq x y z
N MET A 1 70.62 -20.49 60.84
CA MET A 1 69.79 -19.61 61.68
C MET A 1 69.24 -18.49 60.85
N ALA A 2 67.99 -18.26 61.05
CA ALA A 2 67.15 -17.18 60.51
C ALA A 2 66.57 -17.38 59.11
N GLU A 3 65.36 -17.86 59.15
CA GLU A 3 64.30 -17.68 58.18
C GLU A 3 63.87 -16.23 58.08
N GLN A 4 63.63 -15.78 56.91
CA GLN A 4 62.73 -14.60 56.71
C GLN A 4 61.89 -14.75 55.49
N ASN A 5 60.71 -14.88 55.79
CA ASN A 5 59.45 -14.75 55.13
C ASN A 5 59.41 -13.63 54.06
N GLU A 6 59.15 -13.98 52.83
CA GLU A 6 58.76 -13.06 51.79
C GLU A 6 57.34 -13.44 51.33
N LYS A 7 56.34 -12.66 51.75
CA LYS A 7 54.98 -12.75 51.29
C LYS A 7 54.83 -11.77 50.19
N ASP A 8 54.83 -12.28 49.00
CA ASP A 8 54.46 -11.53 47.79
C ASP A 8 52.99 -11.12 47.74
N SER A 9 52.79 -9.86 47.59
CA SER A 9 51.53 -9.24 47.28
C SER A 9 51.14 -9.48 45.83
N VAL A 10 50.25 -10.44 45.60
CA VAL A 10 49.57 -10.57 44.29
C VAL A 10 48.51 -9.47 44.20
N GLN A 11 48.83 -8.43 43.47
CA GLN A 11 47.86 -7.41 43.06
C GLN A 11 47.03 -7.94 41.92
N THR A 12 45.81 -8.26 42.22
CA THR A 12 44.75 -8.57 41.27
C THR A 12 44.30 -7.31 40.51
N THR A 13 44.84 -7.10 39.35
CA THR A 13 44.36 -6.08 38.37
C THR A 13 43.38 -6.70 37.35
N SER A 14 42.33 -7.36 37.79
CA SER A 14 41.37 -7.96 36.87
C SER A 14 39.95 -7.38 36.92
N GLY A 15 39.78 -6.18 37.55
CA GLY A 15 38.44 -5.59 37.73
C GLY A 15 38.06 -4.43 36.82
N SER A 16 38.99 -3.80 36.11
CA SER A 16 38.70 -2.53 35.41
C SER A 16 38.32 -2.67 33.92
N GLY A 17 38.68 -3.79 33.29
CA GLY A 17 38.40 -4.03 31.87
C GLY A 17 36.95 -4.41 31.60
N GLU A 18 36.37 -5.24 32.43
CA GLU A 18 35.03 -5.80 32.23
C GLU A 18 33.91 -4.77 32.48
N HIS A 19 34.11 -3.88 33.47
CA HIS A 19 33.21 -2.76 33.72
C HIS A 19 33.25 -1.72 32.60
N ARG A 20 34.40 -1.49 31.99
CA ARG A 20 34.56 -0.51 30.93
C ARG A 20 33.95 -0.99 29.60
N GLU A 21 34.01 -2.30 29.34
CA GLU A 21 33.42 -2.93 28.16
C GLU A 21 31.90 -2.98 28.26
N LYS A 22 31.35 -3.28 29.46
CA LYS A 22 29.90 -3.22 29.73
C LYS A 22 29.35 -1.80 29.63
N ASP A 23 30.05 -0.79 30.13
CA ASP A 23 29.63 0.61 30.04
C ASP A 23 29.66 1.11 28.60
N LEU A 24 30.63 0.73 27.78
CA LEU A 24 30.68 1.04 26.35
C LEU A 24 29.53 0.38 25.58
N SER A 25 29.19 -0.88 25.91
CA SER A 25 28.05 -1.55 25.26
C SER A 25 26.72 -0.92 25.62
N ILE A 26 26.50 -0.52 26.86
CA ILE A 26 25.29 0.18 27.32
C ILE A 26 25.18 1.57 26.69
N MET A 27 26.27 2.32 26.57
CA MET A 27 26.25 3.61 25.87
C MET A 27 25.96 3.49 24.38
N ASP A 28 26.47 2.46 23.74
CA ASP A 28 26.20 2.21 22.31
C ASP A 28 24.73 1.79 22.07
N TYR A 29 24.18 0.94 22.94
CA TYR A 29 22.76 0.60 22.90
C TYR A 29 21.87 1.83 23.12
N SER A 30 22.16 2.70 24.06
CA SER A 30 21.36 3.90 24.33
C SER A 30 21.38 4.88 23.16
N LYS A 31 22.51 5.06 22.49
CA LYS A 31 22.62 5.88 21.27
C LYS A 31 21.84 5.26 20.10
N THR A 32 21.90 3.96 19.92
CA THR A 32 21.19 3.24 18.85
C THR A 32 19.68 3.27 19.08
N TYR A 33 19.22 2.96 20.28
CA TYR A 33 17.77 2.99 20.59
C TYR A 33 17.22 4.41 20.66
N GLY A 34 17.97 5.38 21.16
CA GLY A 34 17.59 6.80 21.15
C GLY A 34 17.48 7.37 19.71
N GLY A 35 18.35 6.93 18.81
CA GLY A 35 18.29 7.28 17.39
C GLY A 35 17.07 6.68 16.68
N ILE A 36 16.74 5.41 16.99
CA ILE A 36 15.56 4.71 16.47
C ILE A 36 14.28 5.36 17.00
N SER A 37 14.18 5.61 18.31
CA SER A 37 13.03 6.27 18.93
C SER A 37 12.75 7.65 18.33
N LYS A 38 13.80 8.46 18.11
CA LYS A 38 13.65 9.78 17.43
C LYS A 38 13.18 9.63 15.98
N ARG A 39 13.64 8.61 15.26
CA ARG A 39 13.17 8.36 13.89
C ARG A 39 11.70 7.93 13.87
N PHE A 40 11.26 7.09 14.79
CA PHE A 40 9.86 6.69 14.90
C PHE A 40 8.96 7.85 15.32
N SER A 41 9.38 8.69 16.27
CA SER A 41 8.60 9.87 16.67
C SER A 41 8.50 10.89 15.55
N ASN A 42 9.56 11.11 14.77
CA ASN A 42 9.53 12.00 13.62
C ASN A 42 8.61 11.46 12.52
N VAL A 43 8.62 10.14 12.25
CA VAL A 43 7.70 9.50 11.29
C VAL A 43 6.26 9.58 11.77
N ALA A 44 6.00 9.41 13.07
CA ALA A 44 4.67 9.55 13.65
C ALA A 44 4.15 10.99 13.59
N ASN A 45 4.99 11.97 13.93
CA ASN A 45 4.66 13.39 13.85
C ASN A 45 4.49 13.87 12.40
N GLU A 46 5.32 13.38 11.48
CA GLU A 46 5.18 13.67 10.05
C GLU A 46 3.89 13.08 9.45
N LYS A 47 3.36 11.99 10.04
CA LYS A 47 2.05 11.43 9.69
C LYS A 47 0.88 12.30 10.14
N MET A 48 1.02 13.03 11.24
CA MET A 48 -0.03 13.94 11.73
C MET A 48 -0.12 15.25 10.92
N GLU A 49 0.94 15.65 10.24
CA GLU A 49 0.97 16.85 9.39
C GLU A 49 0.59 16.59 7.92
N THR A 50 0.03 15.44 7.60
CA THR A 50 -0.43 15.17 6.22
C THR A 50 -1.57 16.14 5.87
N PRO A 51 -1.44 16.92 4.77
CA PRO A 51 -2.52 17.83 4.35
C PRO A 51 -3.85 17.07 4.22
N LYS A 52 -4.93 17.63 4.75
CA LYS A 52 -6.27 17.01 4.73
C LYS A 52 -6.65 16.37 3.38
N PRO A 53 -6.44 17.04 2.21
CA PRO A 53 -6.79 16.44 0.93
C PRO A 53 -5.94 15.19 0.58
N VAL A 54 -4.70 15.10 1.05
CA VAL A 54 -3.87 13.91 0.87
C VAL A 54 -4.38 12.75 1.73
N ALA A 55 -4.80 13.03 2.96
CA ALA A 55 -5.38 12.02 3.84
C ALA A 55 -6.70 11.48 3.25
N ILE A 56 -7.58 12.37 2.78
CA ILE A 56 -8.84 12.00 2.11
C ILE A 56 -8.55 11.16 0.87
N GLY A 57 -7.63 11.58 0.01
CA GLY A 57 -7.27 10.82 -1.19
C GLY A 57 -6.78 9.40 -0.88
N ARG A 58 -5.99 9.23 0.19
CA ARG A 58 -5.54 7.91 0.65
C ARG A 58 -6.69 7.02 1.12
N VAL A 59 -7.60 7.58 1.91
CA VAL A 59 -8.79 6.84 2.38
C VAL A 59 -9.65 6.42 1.20
N LEU A 60 -9.89 7.31 0.24
CA LEU A 60 -10.63 6.98 -0.98
C LEU A 60 -10.00 5.85 -1.76
N ILE A 61 -8.68 5.89 -2.01
CA ILE A 61 -7.97 4.82 -2.72
C ILE A 61 -8.11 3.50 -1.97
N GLY A 62 -7.91 3.47 -0.65
CA GLY A 62 -8.02 2.25 0.15
C GLY A 62 -9.41 1.64 0.11
N LEU A 63 -10.46 2.47 0.29
CA LEU A 63 -11.85 2.03 0.21
C LEU A 63 -12.22 1.53 -1.19
N MET A 64 -11.80 2.24 -2.24
CA MET A 64 -12.09 1.85 -3.61
C MET A 64 -11.33 0.60 -4.04
N ALA A 65 -10.12 0.38 -3.56
CA ALA A 65 -9.40 -0.87 -3.79
C ALA A 65 -10.15 -2.07 -3.19
N MET A 66 -10.68 -1.94 -1.97
CA MET A 66 -11.53 -2.97 -1.37
C MET A 66 -12.82 -3.19 -2.17
N LEU A 67 -13.46 -2.11 -2.62
CA LEU A 67 -14.65 -2.19 -3.46
C LEU A 67 -14.35 -2.90 -4.79
N LEU A 68 -13.23 -2.57 -5.44
CA LEU A 68 -12.81 -3.20 -6.69
C LEU A 68 -12.55 -4.70 -6.50
N ILE A 69 -11.88 -5.11 -5.43
CA ILE A 69 -11.65 -6.52 -5.12
C ILE A 69 -13.00 -7.23 -4.96
N TRP A 70 -13.91 -6.68 -4.14
CA TRP A 70 -15.23 -7.26 -3.94
C TRP A 70 -16.06 -7.31 -5.25
N ALA A 71 -16.03 -6.24 -6.05
CA ALA A 71 -16.77 -6.14 -7.30
C ALA A 71 -16.34 -7.18 -8.35
N ASN A 72 -15.08 -7.65 -8.31
CA ASN A 72 -14.59 -8.71 -9.19
C ASN A 72 -15.30 -10.06 -8.99
N PHE A 73 -15.87 -10.29 -7.81
CA PHE A 73 -16.64 -11.50 -7.51
C PHE A 73 -18.13 -11.35 -7.84
N GLN A 74 -18.56 -10.17 -8.22
CA GLN A 74 -19.94 -9.91 -8.58
C GLN A 74 -20.21 -10.23 -10.05
N PRO A 75 -21.46 -10.49 -10.45
CA PRO A 75 -21.82 -10.70 -11.83
C PRO A 75 -21.40 -9.52 -12.72
N PHE A 76 -20.54 -9.78 -13.69
CA PHE A 76 -20.11 -8.82 -14.70
C PHE A 76 -21.01 -8.86 -15.95
N VAL A 77 -21.36 -10.10 -16.38
CA VAL A 77 -22.31 -10.37 -17.43
C VAL A 77 -23.32 -11.37 -16.90
N GLN A 78 -24.57 -11.18 -17.24
CA GLN A 78 -25.68 -12.09 -16.95
C GLN A 78 -26.36 -12.50 -18.24
N ASP A 79 -26.62 -13.80 -18.39
CA ASP A 79 -27.58 -14.25 -19.37
C ASP A 79 -28.99 -14.17 -18.75
N GLY A 80 -30.00 -14.18 -19.60
CA GLY A 80 -31.41 -14.09 -19.15
C GLY A 80 -31.90 -15.30 -18.34
N THR A 81 -31.03 -16.31 -18.09
CA THR A 81 -31.38 -17.51 -17.35
C THR A 81 -30.88 -17.43 -15.89
N THR A 82 -29.82 -18.11 -15.56
CA THR A 82 -29.29 -18.13 -14.19
C THR A 82 -27.76 -18.07 -14.19
N GLU A 83 -27.17 -18.15 -15.36
CA GLU A 83 -25.73 -18.14 -15.47
C GLU A 83 -25.19 -16.71 -15.44
N SER A 84 -24.21 -16.49 -14.59
CA SER A 84 -23.52 -15.22 -14.48
C SER A 84 -22.02 -15.46 -14.57
N VAL A 85 -21.34 -14.60 -15.31
CA VAL A 85 -19.87 -14.61 -15.42
C VAL A 85 -19.32 -13.49 -14.57
N ASN A 86 -18.42 -13.84 -13.66
CA ASN A 86 -17.72 -12.87 -12.83
C ASN A 86 -16.54 -12.26 -13.60
N PHE A 87 -16.18 -11.02 -13.27
CA PHE A 87 -15.03 -10.35 -13.89
C PHE A 87 -13.70 -11.09 -13.61
N LEU A 88 -13.62 -11.78 -12.48
CA LEU A 88 -12.45 -12.59 -12.11
C LEU A 88 -12.11 -13.69 -13.13
N SER A 89 -13.10 -14.19 -13.88
CA SER A 89 -12.90 -15.19 -14.92
C SER A 89 -12.16 -14.67 -16.17
N GLY A 90 -12.01 -13.35 -16.29
CA GLY A 90 -11.26 -12.66 -17.34
C GLY A 90 -10.07 -11.89 -16.76
N ASP A 91 -9.98 -10.61 -17.09
CA ASP A 91 -8.88 -9.74 -16.67
C ASP A 91 -9.02 -9.18 -15.26
N GLY A 92 -10.00 -9.66 -14.48
CA GLY A 92 -10.24 -9.24 -13.10
C GLY A 92 -9.05 -9.40 -12.16
N ILE A 93 -8.20 -10.41 -12.41
CA ILE A 93 -6.95 -10.59 -11.66
C ILE A 93 -6.02 -9.39 -11.85
N LEU A 94 -5.93 -8.83 -13.06
CA LEU A 94 -5.12 -7.63 -13.34
C LEU A 94 -5.67 -6.41 -12.60
N VAL A 95 -7.00 -6.25 -12.54
CA VAL A 95 -7.65 -5.17 -11.78
C VAL A 95 -7.33 -5.27 -10.30
N ILE A 96 -7.42 -6.47 -9.71
CA ILE A 96 -7.03 -6.69 -8.31
C ILE A 96 -5.56 -6.35 -8.09
N PHE A 97 -4.68 -6.81 -8.97
CA PHE A 97 -3.24 -6.56 -8.89
C PHE A 97 -2.93 -5.06 -8.93
N PHE A 98 -3.47 -4.32 -9.89
CA PHE A 98 -3.25 -2.88 -9.99
C PHE A 98 -3.90 -2.10 -8.83
N ALA A 99 -5.06 -2.51 -8.34
CA ALA A 99 -5.70 -1.89 -7.18
C ALA A 99 -4.85 -2.07 -5.91
N LEU A 100 -4.28 -3.26 -5.69
CA LEU A 100 -3.37 -3.53 -4.58
C LEU A 100 -2.07 -2.72 -4.71
N ILE A 101 -1.44 -2.70 -5.89
CA ILE A 101 -0.25 -1.90 -6.15
C ILE A 101 -0.53 -0.42 -5.88
N THR A 102 -1.65 0.11 -6.36
CA THR A 102 -2.04 1.51 -6.12
C THR A 102 -2.17 1.80 -4.63
N SER A 103 -2.77 0.89 -3.86
CA SER A 103 -2.91 1.01 -2.41
C SER A 103 -1.57 0.97 -1.67
N ILE A 104 -0.63 0.17 -2.12
CA ILE A 104 0.71 0.10 -1.52
C ILE A 104 1.52 1.36 -1.86
N ILE A 105 1.53 1.74 -3.15
CA ILE A 105 2.34 2.87 -3.64
C ILE A 105 1.87 4.20 -3.05
N MET A 106 0.57 4.39 -2.77
CA MET A 106 0.04 5.63 -2.21
C MET A 106 0.64 6.02 -0.85
N VAL A 107 1.24 5.05 -0.14
CA VAL A 107 1.89 5.30 1.16
C VAL A 107 3.20 6.07 0.99
N PHE A 108 3.89 5.86 -0.14
CA PHE A 108 5.21 6.45 -0.39
C PHE A 108 5.09 7.88 -0.94
N LYS A 109 5.76 8.85 -0.29
CA LYS A 109 5.74 10.27 -0.70
C LYS A 109 6.28 10.50 -2.11
N ASN A 110 7.33 9.78 -2.50
CA ASN A 110 7.99 9.95 -3.79
C ASN A 110 7.29 9.25 -4.96
N ALA A 111 6.32 8.39 -4.67
CA ALA A 111 5.65 7.55 -5.66
C ALA A 111 4.27 8.07 -6.11
N ARG A 112 3.91 9.32 -5.79
CA ARG A 112 2.57 9.89 -6.05
C ARG A 112 2.19 9.91 -7.53
N LYS A 113 3.15 10.11 -8.44
CA LYS A 113 2.93 10.00 -9.88
C LYS A 113 2.59 8.58 -10.29
N TRP A 114 3.27 7.60 -9.68
CA TRP A 114 3.02 6.19 -9.93
C TRP A 114 1.66 5.74 -9.40
N THR A 115 1.20 6.29 -8.27
CA THR A 115 -0.15 6.05 -7.74
C THR A 115 -1.23 6.46 -8.75
N LEU A 116 -1.08 7.62 -9.39
CA LEU A 116 -2.02 8.06 -10.43
C LEU A 116 -1.92 7.18 -11.69
N LEU A 117 -0.70 6.82 -12.11
CA LEU A 117 -0.48 5.97 -13.27
C LEU A 117 -1.15 4.59 -13.09
N THR A 118 -0.93 3.94 -11.94
CA THR A 118 -1.53 2.63 -11.66
C THR A 118 -3.05 2.70 -11.53
N ALA A 119 -3.61 3.78 -10.97
CA ALA A 119 -5.04 3.99 -10.92
C ALA A 119 -5.65 4.17 -12.33
N ILE A 120 -4.96 4.89 -13.23
CA ILE A 120 -5.38 5.03 -14.64
C ILE A 120 -5.30 3.68 -15.36
N LEU A 121 -4.25 2.89 -15.13
CA LEU A 121 -4.13 1.55 -15.71
C LEU A 121 -5.28 0.63 -15.25
N THR A 122 -5.66 0.68 -13.97
CA THR A 122 -6.84 -0.05 -13.47
C THR A 122 -8.10 0.32 -14.23
N LEU A 123 -8.35 1.62 -14.41
CA LEU A 123 -9.51 2.10 -15.16
C LEU A 123 -9.44 1.67 -16.64
N ALA A 124 -8.26 1.73 -17.26
CA ALA A 124 -8.07 1.35 -18.65
C ALA A 124 -8.39 -0.13 -18.90
N VAL A 125 -7.93 -1.04 -18.04
CA VAL A 125 -8.26 -2.47 -18.13
C VAL A 125 -9.78 -2.68 -18.07
N ILE A 126 -10.45 -2.08 -17.07
CA ILE A 126 -11.91 -2.20 -16.93
C ILE A 126 -12.64 -1.66 -18.15
N MET A 127 -12.19 -0.53 -18.73
CA MET A 127 -12.80 0.07 -19.92
C MET A 127 -12.62 -0.80 -21.16
N ILE A 128 -11.44 -1.41 -21.35
CA ILE A 128 -11.18 -2.31 -22.48
C ILE A 128 -12.10 -3.52 -22.39
N ASP A 129 -12.20 -4.15 -21.22
CA ASP A 129 -13.06 -5.30 -21.03
C ASP A 129 -14.54 -4.98 -21.19
N LEU A 130 -14.96 -3.82 -20.70
CA LEU A 130 -16.33 -3.36 -20.88
C LEU A 130 -16.68 -3.19 -22.37
N VAL A 131 -15.79 -2.56 -23.14
CA VAL A 131 -16.00 -2.37 -24.60
C VAL A 131 -16.04 -3.72 -25.30
N ASN A 132 -15.10 -4.62 -24.99
CA ASN A 132 -15.07 -5.97 -25.57
C ASN A 132 -16.35 -6.75 -25.26
N THR A 133 -16.82 -6.67 -24.02
CA THR A 133 -18.05 -7.33 -23.57
C THR A 133 -19.28 -6.74 -24.27
N MET A 134 -19.38 -5.41 -24.42
CA MET A 134 -20.47 -4.76 -25.15
C MET A 134 -20.51 -5.18 -26.62
N VAL A 135 -19.35 -5.32 -27.27
CA VAL A 135 -19.24 -5.79 -28.64
C VAL A 135 -19.71 -7.25 -28.75
N GLN A 136 -19.32 -8.11 -27.80
CA GLN A 136 -19.76 -9.51 -27.77
C GLN A 136 -21.27 -9.64 -27.54
N ILE A 137 -21.83 -8.87 -26.59
CA ILE A 137 -23.29 -8.83 -26.35
C ILE A 137 -24.03 -8.41 -27.62
N LYS A 138 -23.56 -7.37 -28.31
CA LYS A 138 -24.16 -6.90 -29.56
C LYS A 138 -24.09 -7.93 -30.68
N ASN A 139 -22.96 -8.62 -30.81
CA ASN A 139 -22.80 -9.64 -31.88
C ASN A 139 -23.66 -10.88 -31.63
N ASN A 140 -23.90 -11.21 -30.36
CA ASN A 140 -24.74 -12.34 -29.97
C ASN A 140 -26.23 -11.99 -29.82
N ALA A 141 -26.61 -10.73 -30.02
CA ALA A 141 -28.01 -10.28 -29.91
C ALA A 141 -28.98 -10.92 -30.91
N ASN A 142 -28.48 -11.61 -31.94
CA ASN A 142 -29.28 -12.36 -32.90
C ASN A 142 -29.55 -13.83 -32.48
N GLY A 143 -29.06 -14.23 -31.30
CA GLY A 143 -29.27 -15.57 -30.72
C GLY A 143 -30.44 -15.60 -29.73
N ASP A 144 -30.81 -16.80 -29.30
CA ASP A 144 -31.91 -17.02 -28.33
C ASP A 144 -31.58 -16.54 -26.91
N ILE A 145 -30.30 -16.22 -26.63
CA ILE A 145 -29.83 -15.78 -25.30
C ILE A 145 -29.55 -14.29 -25.30
N VAL A 146 -30.25 -13.58 -24.42
CA VAL A 146 -30.06 -12.12 -24.21
C VAL A 146 -29.06 -11.92 -23.07
N TYR A 147 -27.85 -11.47 -23.42
CA TYR A 147 -26.85 -11.07 -22.45
C TYR A 147 -27.05 -9.63 -21.98
N SER A 148 -26.86 -9.37 -20.71
CA SER A 148 -26.90 -8.04 -20.12
C SER A 148 -25.71 -7.79 -19.20
N LEU A 149 -25.36 -6.53 -19.00
CA LEU A 149 -24.30 -6.15 -18.05
C LEU A 149 -24.82 -6.35 -16.62
N GLY A 150 -24.03 -7.07 -15.82
CA GLY A 150 -24.30 -7.26 -14.41
C GLY A 150 -23.97 -6.01 -13.56
N TYR A 151 -24.49 -5.97 -12.35
CA TYR A 151 -24.24 -4.86 -11.43
C TYR A 151 -22.78 -4.74 -10.98
N GLY A 152 -22.00 -5.83 -11.04
CA GLY A 152 -20.55 -5.80 -10.81
C GLY A 152 -19.83 -4.79 -11.69
N THR A 153 -20.24 -4.65 -12.96
CA THR A 153 -19.69 -3.66 -13.90
C THR A 153 -19.82 -2.23 -13.39
N VAL A 154 -20.97 -1.88 -12.80
CA VAL A 154 -21.22 -0.53 -12.26
C VAL A 154 -20.28 -0.25 -11.09
N PHE A 155 -20.11 -1.21 -10.17
CA PHE A 155 -19.20 -1.07 -9.04
C PHE A 155 -17.74 -0.99 -9.45
N LEU A 156 -17.31 -1.76 -10.47
CA LEU A 156 -15.97 -1.67 -11.03
C LEU A 156 -15.69 -0.29 -11.63
N LEU A 157 -16.60 0.26 -12.39
CA LEU A 157 -16.45 1.58 -12.99
C LEU A 157 -16.41 2.69 -11.93
N ILE A 158 -17.36 2.71 -11.01
CA ILE A 158 -17.41 3.71 -9.93
C ILE A 158 -16.13 3.61 -9.09
N GLY A 159 -15.74 2.41 -8.68
CA GLY A 159 -14.55 2.18 -7.88
C GLY A 159 -13.28 2.69 -8.56
N ALA A 160 -13.10 2.40 -9.85
CA ALA A 160 -11.93 2.83 -10.62
C ALA A 160 -11.90 4.36 -10.83
N ILE A 161 -13.03 4.98 -11.17
CA ILE A 161 -13.12 6.44 -11.36
C ILE A 161 -12.79 7.17 -10.04
N VAL A 162 -13.40 6.76 -8.93
CA VAL A 162 -13.16 7.38 -7.62
C VAL A 162 -11.72 7.16 -7.16
N MET A 163 -11.11 6.01 -7.46
CA MET A 163 -9.70 5.74 -7.17
C MET A 163 -8.77 6.68 -7.96
N VAL A 164 -9.06 6.96 -9.24
CA VAL A 164 -8.31 7.94 -10.05
C VAL A 164 -8.45 9.35 -9.47
N VAL A 165 -9.67 9.75 -9.07
CA VAL A 165 -9.91 11.04 -8.41
C VAL A 165 -9.10 11.16 -7.12
N GLY A 166 -9.10 10.12 -6.27
CA GLY A 166 -8.30 10.08 -5.04
C GLY A 166 -6.79 10.23 -5.31
N ALA A 167 -6.28 9.54 -6.33
CA ALA A 167 -4.88 9.64 -6.74
C ALA A 167 -4.53 11.04 -7.30
N ALA A 168 -5.43 11.63 -8.09
CA ALA A 168 -5.27 12.99 -8.60
C ALA A 168 -5.24 14.03 -7.48
N MET A 169 -6.10 13.91 -6.47
CA MET A 169 -6.11 14.80 -5.30
C MET A 169 -4.76 14.78 -4.55
N ILE A 170 -4.17 13.59 -4.38
CA ILE A 170 -2.86 13.43 -3.76
C ILE A 170 -1.79 14.16 -4.58
N LEU A 171 -1.77 13.93 -5.89
CA LEU A 171 -0.76 14.51 -6.78
C LEU A 171 -0.87 16.05 -6.86
N VAL A 172 -2.07 16.58 -7.05
CA VAL A 172 -2.31 18.04 -7.16
C VAL A 172 -1.89 18.76 -5.87
N THR A 173 -2.20 18.18 -4.71
CA THR A 173 -1.80 18.75 -3.42
C THR A 173 -0.28 18.78 -3.25
N ASP A 174 0.41 17.73 -3.71
CA ASP A 174 1.87 17.68 -3.67
C ASP A 174 2.51 18.75 -4.57
N LEU A 175 1.97 18.92 -5.77
CA LEU A 175 2.45 19.93 -6.71
C LEU A 175 2.27 21.36 -6.18
N LYS A 176 1.14 21.63 -5.50
CA LYS A 176 0.91 22.93 -4.85
C LYS A 176 1.89 23.20 -3.71
N ASN A 177 2.21 22.18 -2.92
CA ASN A 177 3.12 22.33 -1.78
C ASN A 177 4.60 22.49 -2.21
N LYS A 178 4.98 22.03 -3.41
CA LYS A 178 6.33 22.22 -3.95
C LYS A 178 6.57 23.61 -4.55
N LYS A 179 5.50 24.36 -4.82
CA LYS A 179 5.58 25.72 -5.39
C LYS A 179 5.60 26.83 -4.33
N LYS A 180 5.37 26.47 -3.07
CA LYS A 180 5.52 27.37 -1.92
C LYS A 180 6.88 27.19 -1.27
#